data_23ae08e6cc95ac5cd2fc68e62894ee46
#
_entry.id   23ae08e6cc95ac5cd2fc68e62894ee46
#
_cell.length_a   1.000
_cell.length_b   1.000
_cell.length_c   1.000
_cell.angle_alpha   90.00
_cell.angle_beta   90.00
_cell.angle_gamma   90.00
#
_symmetry.space_group_name_H-M   'P 1'
#
loop_
_entity.id
_entity.type
_entity.pdbx_description
1 polymer ?
#
loop_
_entity_poly.entity_id
_entity_poly.type
_entity_poly.pdbx_seq_one_letter_code
_entity_poly.pdbx_strand_id
1 'polypeptide(L)'
;MVHRPSDIRLLNSLLSSEKEYHKQLLLLVDTHSRNSLGAFSAYASASPAPIAHAVIAVAGSLAGADDALHRYAASIEEWQAELRALKELEEDVGNVLRDREILFVRLVLSPRPFVFRL
;
A
#
# COMPACT_ATOMS: atom_id res chain seq x y z
N MET A 1 9.91 4.26 -21.73
CA MET A 1 10.37 4.17 -20.33
C MET A 1 11.63 3.35 -20.28
N VAL A 2 12.71 3.90 -19.78
CA VAL A 2 13.97 3.16 -19.63
C VAL A 2 13.91 2.41 -18.30
N HIS A 3 13.92 1.09 -18.38
CA HIS A 3 13.94 0.25 -17.19
C HIS A 3 15.31 0.33 -16.50
N ARG A 4 15.32 0.79 -15.24
CA ARG A 4 16.52 0.90 -14.41
C ARG A 4 16.38 0.03 -13.16
N PRO A 5 17.40 -0.75 -12.78
CA PRO A 5 17.35 -1.52 -11.53
C PRO A 5 17.11 -0.67 -10.27
N SER A 6 17.57 0.58 -10.27
CA SER A 6 17.32 1.54 -9.20
C SER A 6 15.83 1.86 -9.04
N ASP A 7 15.07 1.87 -10.13
CA ASP A 7 13.64 2.18 -10.11
C ASP A 7 12.86 1.09 -9.39
N ILE A 8 13.23 -0.18 -9.57
CA ILE A 8 12.63 -1.30 -8.84
C ILE A 8 12.94 -1.19 -7.34
N ARG A 9 14.14 -0.80 -6.96
CA ARG A 9 14.50 -0.59 -5.56
C ARG A 9 13.68 0.51 -4.91
N LEU A 10 13.52 1.63 -5.61
CA LEU A 10 12.71 2.75 -5.15
C LEU A 10 11.24 2.34 -5.02
N LEU A 11 10.71 1.60 -5.99
CA LEU A 11 9.34 1.10 -5.97
C LEU A 11 9.13 0.12 -4.79
N ASN A 12 10.07 -0.79 -4.54
CA ASN A 12 10.02 -1.69 -3.39
C ASN A 12 10.07 -0.94 -2.07
N SER A 13 10.89 0.10 -1.97
CA SER A 13 10.97 0.96 -0.80
C SER A 13 9.65 1.70 -0.55
N LEU A 14 9.06 2.25 -1.62
CA LEU A 14 7.75 2.90 -1.54
C LEU A 14 6.67 1.92 -1.07
N LEU A 15 6.61 0.72 -1.65
CA LEU A 15 5.66 -0.32 -1.25
C LEU A 15 5.80 -0.70 0.21
N SER A 16 7.03 -0.85 0.71
CA SER A 16 7.30 -1.17 2.11
C SER A 16 6.84 -0.06 3.05
N SER A 17 7.12 1.19 2.69
CA SER A 17 6.71 2.36 3.47
C SER A 17 5.18 2.51 3.51
N GLU A 18 4.51 2.33 2.37
CA GLU A 18 3.06 2.40 2.28
C GLU A 18 2.38 1.27 3.04
N LYS A 19 2.95 0.06 3.00
CA LYS A 19 2.45 -1.09 3.75
C LYS A 19 2.53 -0.83 5.27
N GLU A 20 3.63 -0.31 5.75
CA GLU A 20 3.79 0.02 7.17
C GLU A 20 2.85 1.15 7.59
N TYR A 21 2.74 2.19 6.77
CA TYR A 21 1.81 3.29 7.02
C TYR A 21 0.36 2.80 7.13
N HIS A 22 -0.08 1.97 6.18
CA HIS A 22 -1.43 1.40 6.18
C HIS A 22 -1.68 0.52 7.42
N LYS A 23 -0.70 -0.30 7.79
CA LYS A 23 -0.76 -1.13 9.00
C LYS A 23 -0.95 -0.29 10.26
N GLN A 24 -0.17 0.79 10.41
CA GLN A 24 -0.27 1.68 11.57
C GLN A 24 -1.57 2.46 11.57
N LEU A 25 -2.05 2.88 10.42
CA LEU A 25 -3.34 3.57 10.29
C LEU A 25 -4.49 2.64 10.69
N LEU A 26 -4.51 1.39 10.25
CA LEU A 26 -5.52 0.41 10.66
C LEU A 26 -5.46 0.13 12.15
N LEU A 27 -4.29 0.02 12.73
CA LEU A 27 -4.12 -0.15 14.17
C LEU A 27 -4.69 1.05 14.95
N LEU A 28 -4.43 2.27 14.47
CA LEU A 28 -4.99 3.48 15.06
C LEU A 28 -6.52 3.46 15.00
N VAL A 29 -7.09 3.20 13.83
CA VAL A 29 -8.53 3.29 13.60
C VAL A 29 -9.28 2.13 14.24
N ASP A 30 -8.83 0.89 14.07
CA ASP A 30 -9.55 -0.29 14.54
C ASP A 30 -9.35 -0.57 16.04
N THR A 31 -8.22 -0.22 16.60
CA THR A 31 -7.89 -0.52 17.99
C THR A 31 -7.96 0.72 18.88
N HIS A 32 -7.17 1.72 18.60
CA HIS A 32 -7.03 2.88 19.48
C HIS A 32 -8.26 3.80 19.47
N SER A 33 -8.82 4.08 18.31
CA SER A 33 -10.04 4.87 18.19
C SER A 33 -11.24 4.17 18.82
N ARG A 34 -11.37 2.87 18.60
CA ARG A 34 -12.44 2.07 19.21
C ARG A 34 -12.33 2.07 20.73
N ASN A 35 -11.14 1.89 21.27
CA ASN A 35 -10.91 1.93 22.72
C ASN A 35 -11.23 3.33 23.29
N SER A 36 -10.84 4.37 22.59
CA SER A 36 -11.15 5.74 22.98
C SER A 36 -12.66 6.00 23.01
N LEU A 37 -13.38 5.64 21.94
CA LEU A 37 -14.84 5.78 21.88
C LEU A 37 -15.54 4.95 22.95
N GLY A 38 -15.07 3.75 23.24
CA GLY A 38 -15.56 2.92 24.34
C GLY A 38 -15.38 3.57 25.69
N ALA A 39 -14.26 4.24 25.92
CA ALA A 39 -14.00 5.01 27.15
C ALA A 39 -14.95 6.21 27.30
N PHE A 40 -15.22 6.93 26.21
CA PHE A 40 -16.24 8.01 26.21
C PHE A 40 -17.63 7.47 26.55
N SER A 41 -18.04 6.37 26.00
CA SER A 41 -19.32 5.72 26.27
C SER A 41 -19.44 5.28 27.73
N ALA A 42 -18.39 4.68 28.28
CA ALA A 42 -18.34 4.27 29.68
C ALA A 42 -18.44 5.49 30.64
N TYR A 43 -17.71 6.54 30.33
CA TYR A 43 -17.75 7.78 31.12
C TYR A 43 -19.14 8.43 31.07
N ALA A 44 -19.75 8.50 29.89
CA ALA A 44 -21.09 9.05 29.72
C ALA A 44 -22.14 8.26 30.53
N SER A 45 -22.03 6.94 30.53
CA SER A 45 -22.94 6.06 31.27
C SER A 45 -22.88 6.27 32.80
N ALA A 46 -21.71 6.66 33.30
CA ALA A 46 -21.48 6.91 34.73
C ALA A 46 -21.74 8.37 35.13
N SER A 47 -22.06 9.25 34.22
CA SER A 47 -22.16 10.69 34.44
C SER A 47 -23.60 11.18 34.51
N PRO A 48 -23.89 12.33 35.22
CA PRO A 48 -25.18 13.00 35.17
C PRO A 48 -25.58 13.41 33.75
N ALA A 49 -26.88 13.50 33.48
CA ALA A 49 -27.41 13.74 32.13
C ALA A 49 -26.77 14.93 31.37
N PRO A 50 -26.54 16.12 31.96
CA PRO A 50 -25.91 17.22 31.23
C PRO A 50 -24.49 16.91 30.75
N ILE A 51 -23.70 16.23 31.58
CA ILE A 51 -22.33 15.84 31.27
C ILE A 51 -22.36 14.69 30.24
N ALA A 52 -23.23 13.70 30.42
CA ALA A 52 -23.40 12.60 29.48
C ALA A 52 -23.75 13.08 28.08
N HIS A 53 -24.64 14.05 27.93
CA HIS A 53 -25.00 14.62 26.63
C HIS A 53 -23.80 15.30 25.96
N ALA A 54 -23.02 16.06 26.70
CA ALA A 54 -21.82 16.71 26.16
C ALA A 54 -20.78 15.69 25.70
N VAL A 55 -20.54 14.65 26.48
CA VAL A 55 -19.59 13.58 26.17
C VAL A 55 -20.05 12.80 24.95
N ILE A 56 -21.33 12.47 24.85
CA ILE A 56 -21.90 11.76 23.68
C ILE A 56 -21.78 12.60 22.42
N ALA A 57 -21.98 13.91 22.50
CA ALA A 57 -21.82 14.83 21.36
C ALA A 57 -20.38 14.82 20.84
N VAL A 58 -19.38 14.86 21.73
CA VAL A 58 -17.97 14.77 21.38
C VAL A 58 -17.67 13.40 20.76
N ALA A 59 -18.13 12.32 21.36
CA ALA A 59 -17.95 10.97 20.84
C ALA A 59 -18.55 10.80 19.44
N GLY A 60 -19.71 11.40 19.17
CA GLY A 60 -20.35 11.41 17.86
C GLY A 60 -19.49 12.10 16.80
N SER A 61 -18.88 13.24 17.15
CA SER A 61 -17.95 13.94 16.25
C SER A 61 -16.69 13.10 15.96
N LEU A 62 -16.14 12.45 16.98
CA LEU A 62 -14.99 11.58 16.83
C LEU A 62 -15.31 10.33 15.98
N ALA A 63 -16.51 9.76 16.12
CA ALA A 63 -16.97 8.65 15.29
C ALA A 63 -17.04 9.05 13.81
N GLY A 64 -17.48 10.27 13.49
CA GLY A 64 -17.46 10.80 12.12
C GLY A 64 -16.04 10.90 11.56
N ALA A 65 -15.08 11.33 12.36
CA ALA A 65 -13.66 11.35 11.97
C ALA A 65 -13.12 9.94 11.73
N ASP A 66 -13.50 8.97 12.56
CA ASP A 66 -13.12 7.56 12.39
C ASP A 66 -13.65 6.99 11.09
N ASP A 67 -14.90 7.25 10.73
CA ASP A 67 -15.47 6.81 9.44
C ASP A 67 -14.69 7.39 8.27
N ALA A 68 -14.28 8.66 8.34
CA ALA A 68 -13.43 9.28 7.33
C ALA A 68 -12.07 8.60 7.23
N LEU A 69 -11.47 8.26 8.37
CA LEU A 69 -10.17 7.54 8.40
C LEU A 69 -10.29 6.13 7.85
N HIS A 70 -11.40 5.42 8.08
CA HIS A 70 -11.66 4.11 7.49
C HIS A 70 -11.75 4.19 5.96
N ARG A 71 -12.44 5.19 5.42
CA ARG A 71 -12.49 5.44 3.96
C ARG A 71 -11.12 5.77 3.40
N TYR A 72 -10.34 6.55 4.12
CA TYR A 72 -8.96 6.86 3.75
C TYR A 72 -8.09 5.60 3.72
N ALA A 73 -8.20 4.74 4.73
CA ALA A 73 -7.47 3.47 4.78
C ALA A 73 -7.85 2.55 3.60
N ALA A 74 -9.12 2.50 3.22
CA ALA A 74 -9.57 1.76 2.04
C ALA A 74 -8.96 2.31 0.74
N SER A 75 -8.88 3.63 0.61
CA SER A 75 -8.22 4.29 -0.54
C SER A 75 -6.73 3.97 -0.61
N ILE A 76 -6.05 3.91 0.53
CA ILE A 76 -4.64 3.49 0.59
C ILE A 76 -4.48 2.04 0.14
N GLU A 77 -5.39 1.16 0.53
CA GLU A 77 -5.37 -0.24 0.09
C GLU A 77 -5.50 -0.37 -1.43
N GLU A 78 -6.42 0.38 -2.04
CA GLU A 78 -6.55 0.47 -3.50
C GLU A 78 -5.27 1.00 -4.15
N TRP A 79 -4.71 2.06 -3.60
CA TRP A 79 -3.45 2.63 -4.05
C TRP A 79 -2.30 1.61 -3.99
N GLN A 80 -2.21 0.84 -2.92
CA GLN A 80 -1.21 -0.22 -2.79
C GLN A 80 -1.39 -1.33 -3.82
N ALA A 81 -2.64 -1.68 -4.14
CA ALA A 81 -2.92 -2.66 -5.19
C ALA A 81 -2.39 -2.18 -6.55
N GLU A 82 -2.57 -0.91 -6.88
CA GLU A 82 -2.02 -0.30 -8.10
C GLU A 82 -0.49 -0.31 -8.10
N LEU A 83 0.13 0.00 -6.97
CA LEU A 83 1.60 -0.05 -6.85
C LEU A 83 2.14 -1.47 -7.02
N ARG A 84 1.46 -2.49 -6.48
CA ARG A 84 1.83 -3.88 -6.68
C ARG A 84 1.69 -4.30 -8.13
N ALA A 85 0.64 -3.88 -8.81
CA ALA A 85 0.45 -4.11 -10.23
C ALA A 85 1.57 -3.47 -11.06
N LEU A 86 1.95 -2.24 -10.71
CA LEU A 86 3.08 -1.56 -11.35
C LEU A 86 4.39 -2.32 -11.14
N LYS A 87 4.62 -2.84 -9.93
CA LYS A 87 5.80 -3.65 -9.61
C LYS A 87 5.86 -4.91 -10.47
N GLU A 88 4.75 -5.62 -10.62
CA GLU A 88 4.66 -6.80 -11.48
C GLU A 88 4.98 -6.47 -12.94
N LEU A 89 4.44 -5.37 -13.45
CA LEU A 89 4.75 -4.90 -14.80
C LEU A 89 6.23 -4.58 -14.96
N GLU A 90 6.85 -3.91 -14.00
CA GLU A 90 8.28 -3.60 -14.04
C GLU A 90 9.14 -4.87 -14.00
N GLU A 91 8.76 -5.86 -13.22
CA GLU A 91 9.43 -7.17 -13.18
C GLU A 91 9.30 -7.91 -14.51
N ASP A 92 8.11 -7.92 -15.12
CA ASP A 92 7.87 -8.53 -16.42
C ASP A 92 8.68 -7.85 -17.52
N VAL A 93 8.71 -6.52 -17.56
CA VAL A 93 9.55 -5.76 -18.49
C VAL A 93 11.02 -6.09 -18.28
N GLY A 94 11.49 -6.14 -17.03
CA GLY A 94 12.85 -6.51 -16.69
C GLY A 94 13.22 -7.91 -17.19
N ASN A 95 12.32 -8.88 -17.04
CA ASN A 95 12.52 -10.25 -17.52
C ASN A 95 12.58 -10.31 -19.03
N VAL A 96 11.68 -9.62 -19.73
CA VAL A 96 11.69 -9.56 -21.21
C VAL A 96 12.98 -8.94 -21.72
N LEU A 97 13.44 -7.84 -21.12
CA LEU A 97 14.69 -7.18 -21.50
C LEU A 97 15.90 -8.09 -21.27
N ARG A 98 15.91 -8.81 -20.15
CA ARG A 98 16.96 -9.79 -19.84
C ARG A 98 17.00 -10.92 -20.85
N ASP A 99 15.86 -11.50 -21.19
CA ASP A 99 15.75 -12.57 -22.16
C ASP A 99 16.20 -12.10 -23.54
N ARG A 100 15.83 -10.89 -23.92
CA ARG A 100 16.30 -10.27 -25.16
C ARG A 100 17.81 -10.10 -25.17
N GLU A 101 18.39 -9.66 -24.07
CA GLU A 101 19.84 -9.48 -23.95
C GLU A 101 20.58 -10.83 -24.03
N ILE A 102 20.07 -11.85 -23.35
CA ILE A 102 20.62 -13.21 -23.41
C ILE A 102 20.58 -13.76 -24.85
N LEU A 103 19.47 -13.60 -25.55
CA LEU A 103 19.33 -14.01 -26.93
C LEU A 103 20.31 -13.26 -27.84
N PHE A 104 20.45 -11.96 -27.64
CA PHE A 104 21.39 -11.13 -28.40
C PHE A 104 22.83 -11.60 -28.20
N VAL A 105 23.24 -11.85 -26.96
CA VAL A 105 24.58 -12.37 -26.63
C VAL A 105 24.80 -13.72 -27.26
N ARG A 106 23.82 -14.63 -27.23
CA ARG A 106 23.92 -15.93 -27.87
C ARG A 106 24.09 -15.83 -29.40
N LEU A 107 23.38 -14.89 -30.03
CA LEU A 107 23.48 -14.67 -31.47
C LEU A 107 24.81 -14.04 -31.85
N VAL A 108 25.34 -13.12 -31.07
CA VAL A 108 26.58 -12.38 -31.36
C VAL A 108 27.82 -13.22 -31.00
N LEU A 109 27.78 -13.93 -29.86
CA LEU A 109 28.91 -14.70 -29.33
C LEU A 109 28.86 -16.18 -29.69
N SER A 110 27.86 -16.63 -30.45
CA SER A 110 27.78 -18.02 -30.88
C SER A 110 28.95 -18.34 -31.83
N PRO A 111 29.79 -19.32 -31.51
CA PRO A 111 30.91 -19.71 -32.38
C PRO A 111 30.46 -20.44 -33.65
N ARG A 112 29.18 -20.74 -33.77
CA ARG A 112 28.65 -21.38 -34.99
C ARG A 112 28.31 -20.32 -36.01
N PRO A 113 29.02 -20.23 -37.12
CA PRO A 113 28.58 -19.39 -38.20
C PRO A 113 27.19 -19.85 -38.63
N PHE A 114 26.26 -18.88 -38.75
CA PHE A 114 25.01 -19.14 -39.44
C PHE A 114 25.34 -19.59 -40.84
N VAL A 115 25.38 -20.88 -41.03
CA VAL A 115 25.44 -21.43 -42.39
C VAL A 115 24.02 -21.39 -42.91
N PHE A 116 23.69 -20.32 -43.63
CA PHE A 116 22.54 -20.38 -44.49
C PHE A 116 22.81 -21.44 -45.54
N ARG A 117 22.31 -22.64 -45.32
CA ARG A 117 22.16 -23.58 -46.44
C ARG A 117 21.02 -23.10 -47.29
N LEU A 118 21.41 -22.52 -48.38
CA LEU A 118 20.49 -22.34 -49.47
C LEU A 118 20.10 -23.68 -50.03
#